data_8cb8a52e988ebc3a72ec1a05eed2074a
#
_entry.id   8cb8a52e988ebc3a72ec1a05eed2074a
#
_cell.length_a   1.000
_cell.length_b   1.000
_cell.length_c   1.000
_cell.angle_alpha   90.00
_cell.angle_beta   90.00
_cell.angle_gamma   90.00
#
_symmetry.space_group_name_H-M   'P 1'
#
loop_
_entity.id
_entity.type
_entity.pdbx_description
1 polymer ?
#
loop_
_entity_poly.entity_id
_entity_poly.type
_entity_poly.pdbx_seq_one_letter_code
_entity_poly.pdbx_strand_id
1 'polypeptide(L)'
;MNQNNLNQAVILAGGLGTRLKPYTDKFPKPMIEINGKPFINYLLEYLASEKIKKVIILSGYKSEIIENHIGDGSKFGVEVTFSRLDSNAQTSERLFNCFNKLNDEFLLMYCDNFIPLNLNKVIKNFYQEGKKSQITVYKNKFLMTKNNVFYKNNNILKYDKFRTDKDLNGVNVGFMILTKNLVKLLENKSQDFETIIFPEMIKDKEISCYLTDHKYYSIGSLDRLPTTEKYFKSSNFIFLDRDGVLNKKMPKAKYVTNWSEWEWRRGSLEALKLLKEYGYKVIIISNQPGISRGKMTEKSLNEIHSNMITDVNKVGAEIEAIYVCKCNWNDGCDCRKPEPGMIFNAQYDHDINLSKTYFIGDDQRDIEAAKRANCKPFLIGENDRLDDVVKTLLGN
;
A
#
# COMPACT_ATOMS: atom_id res chain seq x y z
N MET A 1 -0.23 -29.77 0.88
CA MET A 1 -0.04 -28.30 0.92
C MET A 1 -0.30 -27.77 -0.47
N ASN A 2 -1.49 -27.26 -0.75
CA ASN A 2 -1.80 -26.68 -2.05
C ASN A 2 -0.96 -25.39 -2.18
N GLN A 3 -0.01 -25.40 -3.12
CA GLN A 3 0.69 -24.20 -3.52
C GLN A 3 -0.36 -23.22 -4.06
N ASN A 4 -0.41 -22.01 -3.49
CA ASN A 4 -1.24 -20.92 -3.97
C ASN A 4 -0.97 -20.72 -5.47
N ASN A 5 -1.90 -21.15 -6.33
CA ASN A 5 -1.68 -21.25 -7.78
C ASN A 5 -2.14 -19.99 -8.55
N LEU A 6 -2.53 -18.92 -7.85
CA LEU A 6 -2.93 -17.68 -8.50
C LEU A 6 -1.68 -16.98 -9.07
N ASN A 7 -1.48 -17.12 -10.37
CA ASN A 7 -0.33 -16.57 -11.12
C ASN A 7 -0.74 -15.76 -12.35
N GLN A 8 -2.04 -15.46 -12.50
CA GLN A 8 -2.58 -14.70 -13.61
C GLN A 8 -3.26 -13.42 -13.11
N ALA A 9 -3.01 -12.30 -13.82
CA ALA A 9 -3.74 -11.05 -13.67
C ALA A 9 -4.46 -10.67 -14.96
N VAL A 10 -5.56 -9.95 -14.82
CA VAL A 10 -6.33 -9.34 -15.90
C VAL A 10 -6.42 -7.85 -15.65
N ILE A 11 -6.02 -7.02 -16.62
CA ILE A 11 -6.01 -5.56 -16.49
C ILE A 11 -7.08 -4.96 -17.43
N LEU A 12 -8.03 -4.24 -16.85
CA LEU A 12 -9.07 -3.50 -17.58
C LEU A 12 -8.49 -2.19 -18.14
N ALA A 13 -8.16 -2.15 -19.43
CA ALA A 13 -7.45 -1.06 -20.09
C ALA A 13 -8.15 -0.52 -21.36
N GLY A 14 -9.44 -0.81 -21.55
CA GLY A 14 -10.15 -0.51 -22.81
C GLY A 14 -10.94 0.81 -22.83
N GLY A 15 -11.04 1.54 -21.73
CA GLY A 15 -11.88 2.74 -21.60
C GLY A 15 -11.30 4.01 -22.24
N LEU A 16 -12.17 4.98 -22.59
CA LEU A 16 -11.81 6.26 -23.23
C LEU A 16 -11.01 7.22 -22.33
N GLY A 17 -11.13 7.13 -21.02
CA GLY A 17 -10.41 8.00 -20.07
C GLY A 17 -10.78 9.47 -20.11
N THR A 18 -12.04 9.81 -20.40
CA THR A 18 -12.54 11.19 -20.68
C THR A 18 -12.20 12.22 -19.61
N ARG A 19 -12.08 11.82 -18.33
CA ARG A 19 -11.72 12.71 -17.21
C ARG A 19 -10.26 13.21 -17.24
N LEU A 20 -9.45 12.65 -18.13
CA LEU A 20 -8.01 12.96 -18.27
C LEU A 20 -7.70 13.77 -19.55
N LYS A 21 -8.72 14.26 -20.24
CA LYS A 21 -8.48 15.17 -21.36
C LYS A 21 -7.72 16.41 -20.90
N PRO A 22 -6.77 16.93 -21.70
CA PRO A 22 -6.47 16.57 -23.10
C PRO A 22 -5.48 15.39 -23.27
N TYR A 23 -4.90 14.83 -22.20
CA TYR A 23 -3.90 13.76 -22.31
C TYR A 23 -4.44 12.54 -23.08
N THR A 24 -5.71 12.16 -22.82
CA THR A 24 -6.32 11.00 -23.48
C THR A 24 -6.75 11.23 -24.91
N ASP A 25 -6.66 12.46 -25.40
CA ASP A 25 -6.80 12.72 -26.84
C ASP A 25 -5.60 12.17 -27.63
N LYS A 26 -4.42 12.06 -27.00
CA LYS A 26 -3.19 11.54 -27.62
C LYS A 26 -2.90 10.09 -27.23
N PHE A 27 -3.02 9.73 -25.97
CA PHE A 27 -2.65 8.43 -25.43
C PHE A 27 -3.81 7.76 -24.70
N PRO A 28 -3.95 6.42 -24.74
CA PRO A 28 -4.90 5.73 -23.89
C PRO A 28 -4.49 5.86 -22.41
N LYS A 29 -5.47 5.86 -21.51
CA LYS A 29 -5.28 6.14 -20.08
C LYS A 29 -4.07 5.42 -19.42
N PRO A 30 -3.84 4.10 -19.60
CA PRO A 30 -2.71 3.41 -18.98
C PRO A 30 -1.33 3.85 -19.50
N MET A 31 -1.30 4.59 -20.61
CA MET A 31 -0.08 5.12 -21.21
C MET A 31 0.25 6.55 -20.76
N ILE A 32 -0.54 7.15 -19.87
CA ILE A 32 -0.21 8.44 -19.27
C ILE A 32 1.08 8.28 -18.47
N GLU A 33 2.03 9.17 -18.72
CA GLU A 33 3.34 9.14 -18.09
C GLU A 33 3.29 9.70 -16.68
N ILE A 34 3.93 8.98 -15.75
CA ILE A 34 4.24 9.39 -14.39
C ILE A 34 5.76 9.37 -14.26
N ASN A 35 6.36 10.53 -14.01
CA ASN A 35 7.82 10.69 -13.97
C ASN A 35 8.54 10.16 -15.24
N GLY A 36 7.98 10.43 -16.43
CA GLY A 36 8.56 10.01 -17.71
C GLY A 36 8.39 8.52 -18.05
N LYS A 37 7.51 7.80 -17.35
CA LYS A 37 7.27 6.38 -17.53
C LYS A 37 5.77 6.10 -17.58
N PRO A 38 5.25 5.40 -18.62
CA PRO A 38 3.85 5.02 -18.71
C PRO A 38 3.35 4.29 -17.46
N PHE A 39 2.17 4.64 -16.97
CA PHE A 39 1.64 4.10 -15.72
C PHE A 39 1.47 2.57 -15.75
N ILE A 40 1.13 2.00 -16.90
CA ILE A 40 1.02 0.54 -17.08
C ILE A 40 2.33 -0.19 -16.72
N ASN A 41 3.49 0.44 -16.93
CA ASN A 41 4.78 -0.16 -16.60
C ASN A 41 4.91 -0.43 -15.11
N TYR A 42 4.45 0.52 -14.26
CA TYR A 42 4.45 0.34 -12.80
C TYR A 42 3.56 -0.83 -12.37
N LEU A 43 2.43 -1.05 -13.05
CA LEU A 43 1.55 -2.17 -12.76
C LEU A 43 2.19 -3.51 -13.16
N LEU A 44 2.81 -3.59 -14.35
CA LEU A 44 3.46 -4.81 -14.83
C LEU A 44 4.68 -5.18 -13.98
N GLU A 45 5.53 -4.20 -13.63
CA GLU A 45 6.67 -4.40 -12.74
C GLU A 45 6.25 -4.83 -11.33
N TYR A 46 5.17 -4.24 -10.81
CA TYR A 46 4.58 -4.67 -9.54
C TYR A 46 4.11 -6.13 -9.61
N LEU A 47 3.36 -6.50 -10.64
CA LEU A 47 2.89 -7.88 -10.82
C LEU A 47 4.05 -8.87 -10.90
N ALA A 48 5.11 -8.54 -11.67
CA ALA A 48 6.31 -9.35 -11.75
C ALA A 48 6.99 -9.52 -10.38
N SER A 49 7.13 -8.44 -9.61
CA SER A 49 7.72 -8.46 -8.26
C SER A 49 6.93 -9.32 -7.27
N GLU A 50 5.61 -9.38 -7.43
CA GLU A 50 4.68 -10.21 -6.65
C GLU A 50 4.50 -11.63 -7.24
N LYS A 51 5.34 -12.02 -8.22
CA LYS A 51 5.40 -13.34 -8.85
C LYS A 51 4.16 -13.72 -9.69
N ILE A 52 3.38 -12.75 -10.11
CA ILE A 52 2.35 -12.95 -11.15
C ILE A 52 3.06 -13.00 -12.49
N LYS A 53 2.92 -14.10 -13.21
CA LYS A 53 3.66 -14.36 -14.45
C LYS A 53 2.84 -14.11 -15.71
N LYS A 54 1.54 -14.32 -15.67
CA LYS A 54 0.66 -14.19 -16.82
C LYS A 54 -0.25 -12.98 -16.66
N VAL A 55 -0.31 -12.13 -17.68
CA VAL A 55 -1.15 -10.93 -17.66
C VAL A 55 -1.99 -10.89 -18.94
N ILE A 56 -3.30 -10.74 -18.78
CA ILE A 56 -4.21 -10.46 -19.90
C ILE A 56 -4.58 -8.98 -19.83
N ILE A 57 -4.34 -8.24 -20.91
CA ILE A 57 -4.73 -6.83 -21.00
C ILE A 57 -5.99 -6.73 -21.87
N LEU A 58 -7.09 -6.26 -21.26
CA LEU A 58 -8.36 -6.05 -21.96
C LEU A 58 -8.33 -4.65 -22.59
N SER A 59 -7.80 -4.57 -23.81
CA SER A 59 -7.57 -3.33 -24.53
C SER A 59 -8.79 -2.87 -25.37
N GLY A 60 -8.78 -1.63 -25.80
CA GLY A 60 -9.87 -1.05 -26.61
C GLY A 60 -9.43 0.28 -27.24
N TYR A 61 -9.72 1.40 -26.59
CA TYR A 61 -9.35 2.71 -27.11
C TYR A 61 -7.83 2.83 -27.30
N LYS A 62 -7.41 3.13 -28.55
CA LYS A 62 -5.99 3.25 -28.95
C LYS A 62 -5.13 2.06 -28.52
N SER A 63 -5.67 0.84 -28.66
CA SER A 63 -5.04 -0.39 -28.21
C SER A 63 -3.65 -0.60 -28.83
N GLU A 64 -3.41 -0.18 -30.07
CA GLU A 64 -2.14 -0.31 -30.77
C GLU A 64 -0.98 0.37 -30.00
N ILE A 65 -1.26 1.50 -29.34
CA ILE A 65 -0.23 2.21 -28.55
C ILE A 65 0.18 1.35 -27.35
N ILE A 66 -0.77 0.71 -26.67
CA ILE A 66 -0.50 -0.18 -25.55
C ILE A 66 0.25 -1.43 -26.02
N GLU A 67 -0.25 -2.07 -27.07
CA GLU A 67 0.29 -3.32 -27.62
C GLU A 67 1.71 -3.15 -28.14
N ASN A 68 1.98 -2.09 -28.92
CA ASN A 68 3.33 -1.78 -29.42
C ASN A 68 4.31 -1.44 -28.29
N HIS A 69 3.84 -0.74 -27.23
CA HIS A 69 4.70 -0.41 -26.10
C HIS A 69 5.04 -1.62 -25.26
N ILE A 70 4.10 -2.51 -25.00
CA ILE A 70 4.29 -3.63 -24.07
C ILE A 70 4.94 -4.83 -24.77
N GLY A 71 4.51 -5.15 -26.00
CA GLY A 71 4.90 -6.36 -26.71
C GLY A 71 4.38 -7.62 -25.99
N ASP A 72 5.23 -8.62 -25.88
CA ASP A 72 4.94 -9.88 -25.18
C ASP A 72 5.09 -9.80 -23.65
N GLY A 73 5.50 -8.65 -23.13
CA GLY A 73 5.68 -8.40 -21.69
C GLY A 73 7.02 -8.86 -21.10
N SER A 74 7.87 -9.54 -21.87
CA SER A 74 9.15 -10.11 -21.40
C SER A 74 10.05 -9.06 -20.74
N LYS A 75 10.10 -7.85 -21.27
CA LYS A 75 10.89 -6.73 -20.71
C LYS A 75 10.42 -6.29 -19.31
N PHE A 76 9.23 -6.68 -18.88
CA PHE A 76 8.70 -6.43 -17.53
C PHE A 76 8.78 -7.66 -16.62
N GLY A 77 9.24 -8.81 -17.14
CA GLY A 77 9.29 -10.07 -16.39
C GLY A 77 7.95 -10.81 -16.28
N VAL A 78 7.01 -10.51 -17.16
CA VAL A 78 5.69 -11.16 -17.30
C VAL A 78 5.44 -11.60 -18.75
N GLU A 79 4.52 -12.54 -18.92
CA GLU A 79 3.97 -12.94 -20.23
C GLU A 79 2.65 -12.20 -20.44
N VAL A 80 2.55 -11.36 -21.48
CA VAL A 80 1.37 -10.57 -21.77
C VAL A 80 0.62 -11.12 -22.97
N THR A 81 -0.69 -11.28 -22.80
CA THR A 81 -1.66 -11.51 -23.89
C THR A 81 -2.67 -10.38 -23.96
N PHE A 82 -3.12 -10.04 -25.15
CA PHE A 82 -4.15 -9.02 -25.33
C PHE A 82 -5.50 -9.65 -25.67
N SER A 83 -6.57 -9.02 -25.16
CA SER A 83 -7.95 -9.29 -25.56
C SER A 83 -8.58 -7.95 -25.95
N ARG A 84 -8.67 -7.72 -27.26
CA ARG A 84 -9.11 -6.44 -27.83
C ARG A 84 -10.60 -6.49 -28.15
N LEU A 85 -11.31 -5.45 -27.78
CA LEU A 85 -12.68 -5.14 -28.22
C LEU A 85 -12.78 -3.67 -28.56
N ASP A 86 -13.89 -3.30 -29.25
CA ASP A 86 -14.20 -1.91 -29.55
C ASP A 86 -14.18 -1.01 -28.32
N SER A 87 -13.85 0.27 -28.50
CA SER A 87 -13.79 1.25 -27.41
C SER A 87 -15.10 1.43 -26.64
N ASN A 88 -16.25 1.15 -27.28
CA ASN A 88 -17.58 1.24 -26.68
C ASN A 88 -17.98 0.00 -25.87
N ALA A 89 -17.26 -1.12 -26.02
CA ALA A 89 -17.56 -2.36 -25.28
C ALA A 89 -17.47 -2.12 -23.77
N GLN A 90 -18.45 -2.62 -23.04
CA GLN A 90 -18.53 -2.52 -21.59
C GLN A 90 -17.56 -3.50 -20.90
N THR A 91 -17.33 -3.31 -19.62
CA THR A 91 -16.37 -4.15 -18.87
C THR A 91 -16.81 -5.61 -18.77
N SER A 92 -18.12 -5.90 -18.77
CA SER A 92 -18.65 -7.26 -18.82
C SER A 92 -18.28 -7.96 -20.13
N GLU A 93 -18.48 -7.29 -21.27
CA GLU A 93 -18.16 -7.84 -22.60
C GLU A 93 -16.66 -8.12 -22.71
N ARG A 94 -15.81 -7.19 -22.24
CA ARG A 94 -14.36 -7.35 -22.26
C ARG A 94 -13.90 -8.55 -21.45
N LEU A 95 -14.47 -8.70 -20.25
CA LEU A 95 -14.10 -9.79 -19.35
C LEU A 95 -14.62 -11.14 -19.89
N PHE A 96 -15.83 -11.19 -20.45
CA PHE A 96 -16.36 -12.40 -21.07
C PHE A 96 -15.58 -12.80 -22.34
N ASN A 97 -15.16 -11.84 -23.17
CA ASN A 97 -14.39 -12.10 -24.39
C ASN A 97 -13.06 -12.83 -24.12
N CYS A 98 -12.46 -12.66 -22.94
CA CYS A 98 -11.25 -13.37 -22.59
C CYS A 98 -11.49 -14.68 -21.80
N PHE A 99 -12.74 -15.13 -21.64
CA PHE A 99 -13.12 -16.29 -20.81
C PHE A 99 -12.25 -17.52 -21.04
N ASN A 100 -12.00 -17.90 -22.28
CA ASN A 100 -11.19 -19.09 -22.61
C ASN A 100 -9.70 -18.96 -22.26
N LYS A 101 -9.21 -17.73 -22.04
CA LYS A 101 -7.82 -17.43 -21.66
C LYS A 101 -7.65 -17.37 -20.14
N LEU A 102 -8.74 -17.37 -19.35
CA LEU A 102 -8.70 -17.24 -17.90
C LEU A 102 -8.31 -18.55 -17.23
N ASN A 103 -7.45 -18.43 -16.22
CA ASN A 103 -7.24 -19.49 -15.22
C ASN A 103 -8.48 -19.61 -14.32
N ASP A 104 -8.58 -20.69 -13.55
CA ASP A 104 -9.71 -20.91 -12.62
C ASP A 104 -9.87 -19.77 -11.61
N GLU A 105 -8.77 -19.17 -11.21
CA GLU A 105 -8.70 -17.99 -10.34
C GLU A 105 -7.71 -16.99 -10.91
N PHE A 106 -8.07 -15.71 -10.86
CA PHE A 106 -7.24 -14.64 -11.38
C PHE A 106 -7.43 -13.34 -10.60
N LEU A 107 -6.37 -12.50 -10.61
CA LEU A 107 -6.41 -11.14 -10.10
C LEU A 107 -6.97 -10.21 -11.18
N LEU A 108 -8.09 -9.54 -10.93
CA LEU A 108 -8.62 -8.49 -11.79
C LEU A 108 -8.21 -7.12 -11.27
N MET A 109 -7.68 -6.26 -12.16
CA MET A 109 -7.19 -4.93 -11.82
C MET A 109 -7.72 -3.86 -12.77
N TYR A 110 -7.98 -2.67 -12.23
CA TYR A 110 -8.09 -1.46 -13.05
C TYR A 110 -6.71 -0.94 -13.46
N CYS A 111 -6.61 -0.44 -14.68
CA CYS A 111 -5.35 0.10 -15.21
C CYS A 111 -4.96 1.49 -14.69
N ASP A 112 -5.75 2.08 -13.81
CA ASP A 112 -5.61 3.46 -13.35
C ASP A 112 -5.39 3.61 -11.84
N ASN A 113 -5.33 2.51 -11.13
CA ASN A 113 -5.07 2.47 -9.69
C ASN A 113 -3.82 1.64 -9.39
N PHE A 114 -3.05 2.10 -8.41
CA PHE A 114 -1.92 1.38 -7.83
C PHE A 114 -2.04 1.37 -6.31
N ILE A 115 -1.79 0.23 -5.71
CA ILE A 115 -1.71 0.06 -4.26
C ILE A 115 -0.57 -0.92 -3.92
N PRO A 116 0.36 -0.56 -3.02
CA PRO A 116 1.55 -1.36 -2.72
C PRO A 116 1.25 -2.53 -1.76
N LEU A 117 0.38 -3.43 -2.17
CA LEU A 117 0.02 -4.60 -1.38
C LEU A 117 1.09 -5.69 -1.47
N ASN A 118 1.13 -6.56 -0.48
CA ASN A 118 1.75 -7.87 -0.58
C ASN A 118 0.69 -8.84 -1.10
N LEU A 119 0.76 -9.22 -2.38
CA LEU A 119 -0.25 -10.09 -2.99
C LEU A 119 -0.29 -11.48 -2.36
N ASN A 120 0.81 -11.99 -1.79
CA ASN A 120 0.78 -13.27 -1.08
C ASN A 120 -0.17 -13.21 0.13
N LYS A 121 -0.23 -12.07 0.85
CA LYS A 121 -1.19 -11.89 1.95
C LYS A 121 -2.63 -11.80 1.44
N VAL A 122 -2.86 -11.10 0.34
CA VAL A 122 -4.17 -10.95 -0.30
C VAL A 122 -4.70 -12.31 -0.77
N ILE A 123 -3.85 -13.08 -1.45
CA ILE A 123 -4.15 -14.42 -1.96
C ILE A 123 -4.39 -15.40 -0.80
N LYS A 124 -3.54 -15.36 0.23
CA LYS A 124 -3.74 -16.20 1.42
C LYS A 124 -5.08 -15.92 2.10
N ASN A 125 -5.46 -14.65 2.23
CA ASN A 125 -6.76 -14.27 2.79
C ASN A 125 -7.92 -14.81 1.94
N PHE A 126 -7.83 -14.72 0.61
CA PHE A 126 -8.84 -15.28 -0.30
C PHE A 126 -9.10 -16.76 -0.04
N TYR A 127 -8.03 -17.57 0.04
CA TYR A 127 -8.17 -19.00 0.32
C TYR A 127 -8.67 -19.28 1.74
N GLN A 128 -8.31 -18.45 2.72
CA GLN A 128 -8.80 -18.59 4.11
C GLN A 128 -10.29 -18.28 4.23
N GLU A 129 -10.78 -17.28 3.52
CA GLU A 129 -12.21 -16.92 3.49
C GLU A 129 -13.05 -17.96 2.71
N GLY A 130 -12.44 -18.69 1.75
CA GLY A 130 -13.09 -19.77 1.00
C GLY A 130 -14.27 -19.33 0.13
N LYS A 131 -14.28 -18.06 -0.30
CA LYS A 131 -15.34 -17.46 -1.13
C LYS A 131 -14.99 -17.51 -2.62
N LYS A 132 -15.98 -17.32 -3.49
CA LYS A 132 -15.79 -17.26 -4.95
C LYS A 132 -15.15 -15.97 -5.43
N SER A 133 -15.22 -14.93 -4.62
CA SER A 133 -14.63 -13.63 -4.95
C SER A 133 -14.13 -12.90 -3.69
N GLN A 134 -13.11 -12.05 -3.90
CA GLN A 134 -12.60 -11.15 -2.89
C GLN A 134 -12.25 -9.81 -3.52
N ILE A 135 -12.66 -8.72 -2.92
CA ILE A 135 -12.23 -7.38 -3.31
C ILE A 135 -11.27 -6.79 -2.28
N THR A 136 -10.36 -5.94 -2.70
CA THR A 136 -9.52 -5.17 -1.78
C THR A 136 -10.24 -3.88 -1.42
N VAL A 137 -10.44 -3.69 -0.12
CA VAL A 137 -11.13 -2.53 0.43
C VAL A 137 -10.17 -1.68 1.25
N TYR A 138 -9.96 -0.45 0.79
CA TYR A 138 -9.30 0.60 1.56
C TYR A 138 -10.27 1.12 2.62
N LYS A 139 -9.88 1.07 3.89
CA LYS A 139 -10.73 1.49 5.02
C LYS A 139 -11.04 2.99 5.02
N ASN A 140 -10.36 3.76 4.18
CA ASN A 140 -10.60 5.18 3.94
C ASN A 140 -10.62 6.05 5.21
N LYS A 141 -9.78 5.71 6.16
CA LYS A 141 -9.66 6.38 7.46
C LYS A 141 -9.43 7.90 7.32
N PHE A 142 -8.73 8.32 6.26
CA PHE A 142 -8.42 9.71 5.96
C PHE A 142 -9.42 10.38 5.00
N LEU A 143 -10.54 9.74 4.69
CA LEU A 143 -11.60 10.25 3.81
C LEU A 143 -11.10 10.78 2.46
N MET A 144 -10.09 10.12 1.87
CA MET A 144 -9.47 10.50 0.60
C MET A 144 -10.45 10.54 -0.57
N THR A 145 -11.54 9.79 -0.48
CA THR A 145 -12.60 9.74 -1.50
C THR A 145 -13.90 9.27 -0.87
N LYS A 146 -15.02 9.36 -1.61
CA LYS A 146 -16.28 8.80 -1.15
C LYS A 146 -16.22 7.28 -1.11
N ASN A 147 -16.76 6.67 -0.07
CA ASN A 147 -16.92 5.23 0.05
C ASN A 147 -17.85 4.67 -1.04
N ASN A 148 -17.70 3.40 -1.40
CA ASN A 148 -18.59 2.68 -2.31
C ASN A 148 -18.91 1.24 -1.86
N VAL A 149 -18.42 0.86 -0.68
CA VAL A 149 -18.61 -0.47 -0.11
C VAL A 149 -19.09 -0.33 1.34
N PHE A 150 -20.06 -1.17 1.74
CA PHE A 150 -20.33 -1.45 3.14
C PHE A 150 -19.86 -2.87 3.45
N TYR A 151 -18.96 -2.99 4.41
CA TYR A 151 -18.42 -4.27 4.86
C TYR A 151 -18.56 -4.44 6.38
N LYS A 152 -18.65 -5.69 6.81
CA LYS A 152 -18.62 -6.09 8.22
C LYS A 152 -17.98 -7.47 8.34
N ASN A 153 -17.02 -7.64 9.28
CA ASN A 153 -16.36 -8.93 9.53
C ASN A 153 -15.82 -9.58 8.24
N ASN A 154 -15.06 -8.84 7.43
CA ASN A 154 -14.50 -9.24 6.13
C ASN A 154 -15.54 -9.66 5.06
N ASN A 155 -16.83 -9.48 5.30
CA ASN A 155 -17.88 -9.73 4.30
C ASN A 155 -18.36 -8.42 3.69
N ILE A 156 -18.54 -8.42 2.37
CA ILE A 156 -19.17 -7.32 1.66
C ILE A 156 -20.69 -7.49 1.78
N LEU A 157 -21.35 -6.49 2.32
CA LEU A 157 -22.80 -6.48 2.51
C LEU A 157 -23.52 -5.58 1.52
N LYS A 158 -22.80 -4.57 0.96
CA LYS A 158 -23.35 -3.66 -0.04
C LYS A 158 -22.23 -3.10 -0.93
N TYR A 159 -22.54 -2.93 -2.19
CA TYR A 159 -21.75 -2.18 -3.15
C TYR A 159 -22.63 -1.12 -3.81
N ASP A 160 -22.19 0.13 -3.79
CA ASP A 160 -22.86 1.25 -4.45
C ASP A 160 -21.87 1.98 -5.36
N LYS A 161 -21.95 1.69 -6.64
CA LYS A 161 -21.13 2.32 -7.68
C LYS A 161 -21.25 3.85 -7.68
N PHE A 162 -22.43 4.38 -7.39
CA PHE A 162 -22.72 5.82 -7.45
C PHE A 162 -22.35 6.55 -6.16
N ARG A 163 -22.02 5.80 -5.09
CA ARG A 163 -21.54 6.36 -3.81
C ARG A 163 -22.55 7.32 -3.17
N THR A 164 -23.84 6.98 -3.24
CA THR A 164 -24.96 7.79 -2.75
C THR A 164 -25.40 7.38 -1.37
N ASP A 165 -25.17 6.13 -0.99
CA ASP A 165 -25.54 5.59 0.30
C ASP A 165 -24.63 6.13 1.42
N LYS A 166 -25.24 6.45 2.56
CA LYS A 166 -24.57 7.05 3.72
C LYS A 166 -23.87 6.04 4.63
N ASP A 167 -24.26 4.76 4.55
CA ASP A 167 -23.76 3.70 5.43
C ASP A 167 -22.46 3.06 4.94
N LEU A 168 -21.98 3.49 3.76
CA LEU A 168 -20.75 2.95 3.17
C LEU A 168 -19.53 3.32 4.03
N ASN A 169 -18.65 2.34 4.26
CA ASN A 169 -17.54 2.48 5.20
C ASN A 169 -16.15 2.12 4.60
N GLY A 170 -16.08 1.83 3.29
CA GLY A 170 -14.85 1.50 2.61
C GLY A 170 -14.87 1.78 1.12
N VAL A 171 -13.71 1.66 0.48
CA VAL A 171 -13.50 1.91 -0.95
C VAL A 171 -12.94 0.67 -1.63
N ASN A 172 -13.66 0.13 -2.62
CA ASN A 172 -13.08 -0.84 -3.55
C ASN A 172 -11.99 -0.14 -4.38
N VAL A 173 -10.76 -0.61 -4.27
CA VAL A 173 -9.59 0.00 -4.95
C VAL A 173 -9.29 -0.63 -6.30
N GLY A 174 -10.13 -1.59 -6.76
CA GLY A 174 -9.98 -2.19 -8.06
C GLY A 174 -8.89 -3.26 -8.16
N PHE A 175 -8.57 -3.92 -7.05
CA PHE A 175 -7.74 -5.14 -6.97
C PHE A 175 -8.63 -6.26 -6.42
N MET A 176 -8.97 -7.23 -7.25
CA MET A 176 -10.00 -8.23 -6.95
C MET A 176 -9.54 -9.62 -7.36
N ILE A 177 -9.84 -10.64 -6.55
CA ILE A 177 -9.68 -12.04 -6.95
C ILE A 177 -11.06 -12.58 -7.31
N LEU A 178 -11.18 -13.13 -8.50
CA LEU A 178 -12.40 -13.74 -9.03
C LEU A 178 -12.13 -15.16 -9.48
N THR A 179 -13.13 -16.04 -9.31
CA THR A 179 -13.13 -17.34 -9.96
C THR A 179 -13.68 -17.24 -11.39
N LYS A 180 -13.09 -17.99 -12.31
CA LYS A 180 -13.47 -18.02 -13.74
C LYS A 180 -14.97 -18.25 -13.95
N ASN A 181 -15.59 -19.08 -13.12
CA ASN A 181 -17.01 -19.41 -13.25
C ASN A 181 -17.93 -18.19 -13.09
N LEU A 182 -17.51 -17.16 -12.34
CA LEU A 182 -18.29 -15.92 -12.19
C LEU A 182 -18.40 -15.14 -13.49
N VAL A 183 -17.42 -15.28 -14.38
CA VAL A 183 -17.41 -14.59 -15.68
C VAL A 183 -18.52 -15.10 -16.59
N LYS A 184 -19.03 -16.32 -16.39
CA LYS A 184 -20.21 -16.84 -17.12
C LYS A 184 -21.48 -16.02 -16.88
N LEU A 185 -21.59 -15.35 -15.71
CA LEU A 185 -22.72 -14.45 -15.42
C LEU A 185 -22.76 -13.23 -16.36
N LEU A 186 -21.65 -12.95 -17.04
CA LEU A 186 -21.49 -11.82 -17.95
C LEU A 186 -21.88 -12.14 -19.39
N GLU A 187 -22.23 -13.38 -19.68
CA GLU A 187 -22.61 -13.81 -21.02
C GLU A 187 -23.81 -12.99 -21.54
N ASN A 188 -23.66 -12.44 -22.73
CA ASN A 188 -24.68 -11.57 -23.37
C ASN A 188 -25.08 -10.33 -22.55
N LYS A 189 -24.19 -9.85 -21.66
CA LYS A 189 -24.40 -8.63 -20.90
C LYS A 189 -23.52 -7.51 -21.43
N SER A 190 -24.07 -6.30 -21.54
CA SER A 190 -23.36 -5.08 -21.96
C SER A 190 -23.52 -4.00 -20.88
N GLN A 191 -22.82 -4.18 -19.74
CA GLN A 191 -22.85 -3.32 -18.57
C GLN A 191 -21.48 -3.34 -17.86
N ASP A 192 -21.35 -2.59 -16.78
CA ASP A 192 -20.20 -2.78 -15.90
C ASP A 192 -20.30 -4.13 -15.16
N PHE A 193 -19.25 -4.92 -15.22
CA PHE A 193 -19.22 -6.26 -14.61
C PHE A 193 -19.55 -6.24 -13.10
N GLU A 194 -19.15 -5.18 -12.39
CA GLU A 194 -19.41 -5.02 -10.95
C GLU A 194 -20.91 -4.96 -10.63
N THR A 195 -21.71 -4.36 -11.54
CA THR A 195 -23.17 -4.25 -11.36
C THR A 195 -23.89 -5.57 -11.58
N ILE A 196 -23.21 -6.56 -12.12
CA ILE A 196 -23.72 -7.92 -12.37
C ILE A 196 -23.19 -8.89 -11.30
N ILE A 197 -21.86 -8.97 -11.17
CA ILE A 197 -21.21 -9.97 -10.30
C ILE A 197 -21.45 -9.65 -8.81
N PHE A 198 -21.26 -8.40 -8.39
CA PHE A 198 -21.30 -8.10 -6.96
C PHE A 198 -22.66 -8.30 -6.31
N PRO A 199 -23.80 -7.88 -6.90
CA PRO A 199 -25.11 -8.16 -6.30
C PRO A 199 -25.38 -9.66 -6.10
N GLU A 200 -25.05 -10.49 -7.08
CA GLU A 200 -25.20 -11.96 -6.97
C GLU A 200 -24.29 -12.52 -5.86
N MET A 201 -23.02 -12.10 -5.83
CA MET A 201 -22.08 -12.58 -4.82
C MET A 201 -22.43 -12.11 -3.40
N ILE A 202 -22.98 -10.91 -3.24
CA ILE A 202 -23.48 -10.39 -1.96
C ILE A 202 -24.68 -11.20 -1.50
N LYS A 203 -25.65 -11.44 -2.38
CA LYS A 203 -26.85 -12.24 -2.11
C LYS A 203 -26.48 -13.65 -1.66
N ASP A 204 -25.55 -14.28 -2.36
CA ASP A 204 -25.08 -15.64 -2.08
C ASP A 204 -24.09 -15.72 -0.92
N LYS A 205 -23.63 -14.58 -0.38
CA LYS A 205 -22.57 -14.46 0.63
C LYS A 205 -21.22 -15.03 0.18
N GLU A 206 -20.94 -14.94 -1.11
CA GLU A 206 -19.75 -15.51 -1.78
C GLU A 206 -18.70 -14.45 -2.16
N ILE A 207 -18.77 -13.27 -1.51
CA ILE A 207 -17.80 -12.19 -1.66
C ILE A 207 -17.22 -11.80 -0.31
N SER A 208 -15.91 -11.81 -0.21
CA SER A 208 -15.15 -11.32 0.96
C SER A 208 -14.41 -10.03 0.64
N CYS A 209 -13.79 -9.44 1.65
CA CYS A 209 -12.86 -8.34 1.45
C CYS A 209 -11.51 -8.56 2.15
N TYR A 210 -10.46 -8.15 1.46
CA TYR A 210 -9.16 -7.91 2.07
C TYR A 210 -9.10 -6.44 2.50
N LEU A 211 -9.05 -6.20 3.81
CA LEU A 211 -9.02 -4.85 4.36
C LEU A 211 -7.59 -4.31 4.39
N THR A 212 -7.42 -3.06 3.98
CA THR A 212 -6.12 -2.40 4.01
C THR A 212 -6.22 -0.93 4.42
N ASP A 213 -5.20 -0.46 5.12
CA ASP A 213 -4.96 0.96 5.40
C ASP A 213 -3.91 1.56 4.44
N HIS A 214 -3.30 0.76 3.55
CA HIS A 214 -2.38 1.27 2.53
C HIS A 214 -3.04 2.33 1.66
N LYS A 215 -2.41 3.50 1.55
CA LYS A 215 -2.82 4.53 0.61
C LYS A 215 -2.73 3.99 -0.81
N TYR A 216 -3.76 4.21 -1.62
CA TYR A 216 -3.72 3.90 -3.04
C TYR A 216 -3.49 5.15 -3.87
N TYR A 217 -2.88 4.98 -5.03
CA TYR A 217 -2.50 6.02 -5.95
C TYR A 217 -3.24 5.82 -7.26
N SER A 218 -3.69 6.89 -7.88
CA SER A 218 -4.55 6.80 -9.05
C SER A 218 -4.20 7.86 -10.08
N ILE A 219 -4.33 7.48 -11.34
CA ILE A 219 -4.32 8.38 -12.48
C ILE A 219 -5.72 8.61 -13.03
N GLY A 220 -6.78 8.41 -12.20
CA GLY A 220 -8.17 8.48 -12.63
C GLY A 220 -8.68 9.88 -12.99
N SER A 221 -7.98 10.94 -12.54
CA SER A 221 -8.29 12.36 -12.80
C SER A 221 -7.05 13.21 -12.63
N LEU A 222 -7.06 14.43 -13.20
CA LEU A 222 -5.88 15.32 -13.24
C LEU A 222 -5.39 15.73 -11.85
N ASP A 223 -6.28 15.96 -10.90
CA ASP A 223 -5.98 16.33 -9.52
C ASP A 223 -5.19 15.26 -8.75
N ARG A 224 -5.22 14.02 -9.21
CA ARG A 224 -4.53 12.88 -8.58
C ARG A 224 -3.11 12.65 -9.10
N LEU A 225 -2.79 13.18 -10.28
CA LEU A 225 -1.48 12.97 -10.90
C LEU A 225 -0.32 13.42 -10.02
N PRO A 226 -0.33 14.64 -9.40
CA PRO A 226 0.80 15.09 -8.58
C PRO A 226 1.11 14.19 -7.38
N THR A 227 0.08 13.67 -6.71
CA THR A 227 0.26 12.72 -5.58
C THR A 227 0.84 11.38 -6.07
N THR A 228 0.39 10.91 -7.23
CA THR A 228 0.90 9.68 -7.84
C THR A 228 2.35 9.86 -8.31
N GLU A 229 2.69 11.00 -8.91
CA GLU A 229 4.07 11.34 -9.29
C GLU A 229 5.00 11.40 -8.06
N LYS A 230 4.56 12.06 -6.99
CA LYS A 230 5.31 12.14 -5.72
C LYS A 230 5.61 10.76 -5.17
N TYR A 231 4.64 9.86 -5.14
CA TYR A 231 4.84 8.49 -4.68
C TYR A 231 5.88 7.72 -5.50
N PHE A 232 5.76 7.76 -6.84
CA PHE A 232 6.69 7.02 -7.71
C PHE A 232 8.07 7.67 -7.85
N LYS A 233 8.19 8.96 -7.57
CA LYS A 233 9.49 9.66 -7.52
C LYS A 233 10.34 9.19 -6.33
N SER A 234 9.71 8.70 -5.29
CA SER A 234 10.17 8.23 -3.98
C SER A 234 11.48 8.86 -3.48
N SER A 235 11.36 9.66 -2.42
CA SER A 235 12.46 9.91 -1.50
C SER A 235 12.77 8.62 -0.74
N ASN A 236 14.03 8.38 -0.42
CA ASN A 236 14.41 7.29 0.45
C ASN A 236 13.97 7.62 1.89
N PHE A 237 12.98 6.90 2.40
CA PHE A 237 12.57 7.01 3.81
C PHE A 237 13.11 5.84 4.62
N ILE A 238 13.35 6.10 5.89
CA ILE A 238 13.67 5.08 6.88
C ILE A 238 12.89 5.37 8.16
N PHE A 239 12.31 4.34 8.75
CA PHE A 239 11.67 4.39 10.05
C PHE A 239 12.60 3.91 11.13
N LEU A 240 12.67 4.64 12.23
CA LEU A 240 13.43 4.28 13.42
C LEU A 240 12.49 4.28 14.64
N ASP A 241 12.59 3.27 15.51
CA ASP A 241 12.08 3.43 16.86
C ASP A 241 12.95 4.45 17.63
N ARG A 242 12.43 4.99 18.69
CA ARG A 242 13.14 5.93 19.55
C ARG A 242 13.90 5.19 20.66
N ASP A 243 13.14 4.55 21.54
CA ASP A 243 13.68 3.94 22.77
C ASP A 243 14.34 2.59 22.47
N GLY A 244 15.64 2.50 22.64
CA GLY A 244 16.44 1.33 22.30
C GLY A 244 17.08 1.40 20.91
N VAL A 245 16.73 2.39 20.08
CA VAL A 245 17.33 2.63 18.75
C VAL A 245 18.10 3.96 18.72
N LEU A 246 17.47 5.05 19.07
CA LEU A 246 18.13 6.37 19.15
C LEU A 246 18.70 6.65 20.53
N ASN A 247 17.97 6.33 21.58
CA ASN A 247 18.43 6.43 22.96
C ASN A 247 18.53 5.06 23.60
N LYS A 248 19.28 4.98 24.71
CA LYS A 248 19.37 3.76 25.51
C LYS A 248 17.98 3.31 25.97
N LYS A 249 17.73 2.01 25.88
CA LYS A 249 16.49 1.41 26.34
C LYS A 249 16.39 1.49 27.85
N MET A 250 15.28 2.00 28.35
CA MET A 250 14.97 1.97 29.78
C MET A 250 14.52 0.56 30.20
N PRO A 251 14.72 0.18 31.48
CA PRO A 251 14.19 -1.06 32.03
C PRO A 251 12.66 -1.19 31.79
N LYS A 252 12.17 -2.42 31.80
CA LYS A 252 10.74 -2.70 31.57
C LYS A 252 9.85 -1.82 32.46
N ALA A 253 8.84 -1.19 31.83
CA ALA A 253 7.88 -0.28 32.47
C ALA A 253 8.47 1.04 33.01
N LYS A 254 9.73 1.36 32.72
CA LYS A 254 10.32 2.69 32.91
C LYS A 254 10.36 3.43 31.57
N TYR A 255 10.40 4.75 31.66
CA TYR A 255 10.37 5.65 30.50
C TYR A 255 11.38 6.76 30.68
N VAL A 256 11.88 7.32 29.60
CA VAL A 256 12.56 8.62 29.61
C VAL A 256 11.49 9.68 29.84
N THR A 257 11.41 10.27 31.01
CA THR A 257 10.34 11.20 31.39
C THR A 257 10.74 12.66 31.29
N ASN A 258 12.03 12.93 31.23
CA ASN A 258 12.64 14.26 31.06
C ASN A 258 13.97 14.15 30.31
N TRP A 259 14.51 15.30 29.86
CA TRP A 259 15.73 15.32 29.05
C TRP A 259 16.98 14.88 29.83
N SER A 260 17.05 15.06 31.12
CA SER A 260 18.22 14.65 31.92
C SER A 260 18.38 13.12 32.02
N GLU A 261 17.35 12.38 31.73
CA GLU A 261 17.36 10.90 31.62
C GLU A 261 17.70 10.42 30.22
N TRP A 262 17.82 11.33 29.24
CA TRP A 262 18.14 10.97 27.84
C TRP A 262 19.61 10.61 27.75
N GLU A 263 19.88 9.46 27.18
CA GLU A 263 21.22 9.01 26.84
C GLU A 263 21.23 8.46 25.42
N TRP A 264 21.98 9.10 24.51
CA TRP A 264 22.11 8.64 23.17
C TRP A 264 22.66 7.21 23.12
N ARG A 265 22.06 6.35 22.26
CA ARG A 265 22.65 5.07 21.94
C ARG A 265 23.92 5.28 21.11
N ARG A 266 24.88 4.38 21.27
CA ARG A 266 26.15 4.43 20.53
C ARG A 266 25.92 4.40 19.03
N GLY A 267 26.50 5.35 18.29
CA GLY A 267 26.39 5.47 16.85
C GLY A 267 25.10 6.11 16.34
N SER A 268 24.20 6.62 17.21
CA SER A 268 22.91 7.16 16.76
C SER A 268 23.03 8.47 16.01
N LEU A 269 23.83 9.41 16.51
CA LEU A 269 24.03 10.70 15.84
C LEU A 269 24.81 10.53 14.53
N GLU A 270 25.82 9.66 14.54
CA GLU A 270 26.57 9.28 13.34
C GLU A 270 25.69 8.63 12.29
N ALA A 271 24.79 7.72 12.70
CA ALA A 271 23.82 7.08 11.80
C ALA A 271 22.87 8.08 11.17
N LEU A 272 22.32 9.02 11.96
CA LEU A 272 21.42 10.05 11.47
C LEU A 272 22.11 10.97 10.46
N LYS A 273 23.37 11.36 10.73
CA LYS A 273 24.19 12.13 9.80
C LYS A 273 24.43 11.37 8.50
N LEU A 274 24.84 10.10 8.57
CA LEU A 274 25.05 9.24 7.42
C LEU A 274 23.78 9.07 6.59
N LEU A 275 22.64 8.83 7.21
CA LEU A 275 21.35 8.72 6.52
C LEU A 275 21.03 9.98 5.71
N LYS A 276 21.27 11.17 6.28
CA LYS A 276 21.06 12.44 5.57
C LYS A 276 22.02 12.59 4.39
N GLU A 277 23.31 12.26 4.57
CA GLU A 277 24.33 12.30 3.50
C GLU A 277 23.95 11.41 2.32
N TYR A 278 23.31 10.26 2.57
CA TYR A 278 22.77 9.35 1.54
C TYR A 278 21.35 9.71 1.05
N GLY A 279 20.83 10.87 1.43
CA GLY A 279 19.53 11.38 0.98
C GLY A 279 18.31 10.69 1.60
N TYR A 280 18.49 10.01 2.74
CA TYR A 280 17.39 9.41 3.47
C TYR A 280 16.68 10.43 4.36
N LYS A 281 15.36 10.36 4.39
CA LYS A 281 14.49 11.07 5.30
C LYS A 281 14.13 10.18 6.48
N VAL A 282 14.46 10.60 7.69
CA VAL A 282 14.25 9.83 8.91
C VAL A 282 12.91 10.16 9.55
N ILE A 283 12.10 9.15 9.80
CA ILE A 283 10.85 9.28 10.55
C ILE A 283 10.90 8.39 11.79
N ILE A 284 10.56 8.96 12.93
CA ILE A 284 10.51 8.24 14.21
C ILE A 284 9.11 7.68 14.43
N ILE A 285 9.02 6.39 14.80
CA ILE A 285 7.78 5.68 15.10
C ILE A 285 7.86 5.10 16.51
N SER A 286 7.26 5.76 17.49
CA SER A 286 7.49 5.42 18.90
C SER A 286 6.23 5.18 19.72
N ASN A 287 6.25 4.11 20.54
CA ASN A 287 5.23 3.85 21.58
C ASN A 287 5.56 4.58 22.86
N GLN A 288 4.73 5.53 23.28
CA GLN A 288 4.93 6.35 24.49
C GLN A 288 3.77 6.21 25.50
N PRO A 289 3.53 5.01 26.06
CA PRO A 289 2.41 4.79 26.99
C PRO A 289 2.62 5.46 28.36
N GLY A 290 3.79 6.02 28.60
CA GLY A 290 4.07 6.79 29.82
C GLY A 290 3.09 7.91 30.05
N ILE A 291 2.54 8.50 28.96
CA ILE A 291 1.54 9.58 29.04
C ILE A 291 0.22 9.04 29.60
N SER A 292 -0.39 8.04 28.96
CA SER A 292 -1.68 7.46 29.42
C SER A 292 -1.57 6.82 30.80
N ARG A 293 -0.35 6.41 31.21
CA ARG A 293 -0.07 5.85 32.54
C ARG A 293 0.27 6.89 33.61
N GLY A 294 0.20 8.20 33.29
CA GLY A 294 0.50 9.28 34.22
C GLY A 294 1.96 9.33 34.68
N LYS A 295 2.90 8.73 33.95
CA LYS A 295 4.34 8.71 34.27
C LYS A 295 5.08 9.88 33.68
N MET A 296 4.55 10.51 32.65
CA MET A 296 5.06 11.70 31.98
C MET A 296 3.93 12.52 31.39
N THR A 297 4.18 13.80 31.16
CA THR A 297 3.23 14.71 30.51
C THR A 297 3.53 14.85 29.03
N GLU A 298 2.56 15.31 28.24
CA GLU A 298 2.81 15.69 26.84
C GLU A 298 3.86 16.79 26.72
N LYS A 299 3.85 17.73 27.65
CA LYS A 299 4.85 18.82 27.72
C LYS A 299 6.26 18.24 27.86
N SER A 300 6.47 17.30 28.80
CA SER A 300 7.77 16.64 28.97
C SER A 300 8.21 15.87 27.73
N LEU A 301 7.28 15.16 27.05
CA LEU A 301 7.60 14.46 25.83
C LEU A 301 8.01 15.42 24.70
N ASN A 302 7.30 16.53 24.54
CA ASN A 302 7.63 17.55 23.55
C ASN A 302 9.00 18.20 23.83
N GLU A 303 9.34 18.44 25.10
CA GLU A 303 10.66 18.94 25.51
C GLU A 303 11.77 17.94 25.15
N ILE A 304 11.58 16.65 25.43
CA ILE A 304 12.53 15.60 25.02
C ILE A 304 12.73 15.61 23.51
N HIS A 305 11.65 15.66 22.73
CA HIS A 305 11.72 15.67 21.27
C HIS A 305 12.41 16.95 20.75
N SER A 306 12.14 18.11 21.33
CA SER A 306 12.77 19.37 20.93
C SER A 306 14.29 19.36 21.17
N ASN A 307 14.73 18.86 22.32
CA ASN A 307 16.15 18.73 22.64
C ASN A 307 16.84 17.68 21.76
N MET A 308 16.16 16.53 21.49
CA MET A 308 16.63 15.51 20.56
C MET A 308 16.85 16.09 19.16
N ILE A 309 15.88 16.84 18.62
CA ILE A 309 15.98 17.50 17.30
C ILE A 309 17.14 18.52 17.32
N THR A 310 17.31 19.26 18.42
CA THR A 310 18.39 20.22 18.55
C THR A 310 19.77 19.55 18.46
N ASP A 311 19.97 18.41 19.12
CA ASP A 311 21.23 17.68 19.08
C ASP A 311 21.47 17.06 17.69
N VAL A 312 20.41 16.52 17.05
CA VAL A 312 20.46 16.00 15.68
C VAL A 312 20.88 17.09 14.69
N ASN A 313 20.31 18.29 14.80
CA ASN A 313 20.65 19.42 13.93
C ASN A 313 22.12 19.90 14.14
N LYS A 314 22.64 19.86 15.38
CA LYS A 314 24.05 20.21 15.67
C LYS A 314 25.06 19.34 14.92
N VAL A 315 24.74 18.07 14.66
CA VAL A 315 25.60 17.16 13.87
C VAL A 315 25.33 17.22 12.37
N GLY A 316 24.45 18.12 11.93
CA GLY A 316 24.11 18.29 10.50
C GLY A 316 23.12 17.26 9.98
N ALA A 317 22.47 16.47 10.86
CA ALA A 317 21.40 15.53 10.52
C ALA A 317 20.02 16.19 10.60
N GLU A 318 18.97 15.43 10.27
CA GLU A 318 17.59 15.93 10.28
C GLU A 318 16.60 14.79 10.57
N ILE A 319 15.52 15.11 11.28
CA ILE A 319 14.35 14.23 11.46
C ILE A 319 13.17 14.86 10.72
N GLU A 320 12.63 14.15 9.74
CA GLU A 320 11.50 14.61 8.92
C GLU A 320 10.20 14.69 9.73
N ALA A 321 9.92 13.68 10.56
CA ALA A 321 8.71 13.62 11.37
C ALA A 321 8.84 12.65 12.56
N ILE A 322 7.96 12.82 13.56
CA ILE A 322 7.85 11.93 14.73
C ILE A 322 6.38 11.54 14.91
N TYR A 323 6.10 10.23 14.85
CA TYR A 323 4.78 9.65 15.13
C TYR A 323 4.81 8.92 16.46
N VAL A 324 3.86 9.25 17.33
CA VAL A 324 3.81 8.75 18.70
C VAL A 324 2.47 8.12 19.00
N CYS A 325 2.48 6.89 19.51
CA CYS A 325 1.31 6.29 20.14
C CYS A 325 1.35 6.56 21.66
N LYS A 326 0.36 7.28 22.16
CA LYS A 326 0.20 7.62 23.59
C LYS A 326 -0.72 6.64 24.34
N CYS A 327 -1.33 5.69 23.65
CA CYS A 327 -2.30 4.75 24.21
C CYS A 327 -1.66 3.78 25.21
N ASN A 328 -2.43 3.37 26.21
CA ASN A 328 -2.04 2.33 27.15
C ASN A 328 -2.00 0.95 26.47
N TRP A 329 -1.48 -0.04 27.19
CA TRP A 329 -1.26 -1.40 26.66
C TRP A 329 -2.55 -2.11 26.24
N ASN A 330 -3.66 -1.81 26.91
CA ASN A 330 -4.94 -2.50 26.75
C ASN A 330 -6.01 -1.66 26.01
N ASP A 331 -5.64 -0.51 25.44
CA ASP A 331 -6.63 0.38 24.81
C ASP A 331 -7.12 -0.14 23.45
N GLY A 332 -6.47 -1.16 22.88
CA GLY A 332 -6.87 -1.75 21.60
C GLY A 332 -6.77 -0.79 20.41
N CYS A 333 -5.94 0.27 20.51
CA CYS A 333 -5.77 1.25 19.46
C CYS A 333 -4.98 0.68 18.27
N ASP A 334 -5.25 1.18 17.08
CA ASP A 334 -4.57 0.78 15.84
C ASP A 334 -3.17 1.40 15.65
N CYS A 335 -2.81 2.40 16.47
CA CYS A 335 -1.53 3.10 16.36
C CYS A 335 -0.39 2.45 17.16
N ARG A 336 -0.71 1.69 18.22
CA ARG A 336 0.31 1.11 19.09
C ARG A 336 0.99 -0.10 18.44
N LYS A 337 2.30 -0.04 18.22
CA LYS A 337 3.08 -1.21 17.77
C LYS A 337 2.82 -2.41 18.71
N PRO A 338 2.46 -3.61 18.20
CA PRO A 338 2.65 -4.09 16.83
C PRO A 338 1.59 -3.68 15.80
N GLU A 339 0.60 -2.86 16.13
CA GLU A 339 -0.31 -2.34 15.13
C GLU A 339 0.39 -1.26 14.27
N PRO A 340 0.16 -1.24 12.95
CA PRO A 340 0.93 -0.43 12.01
C PRO A 340 0.36 0.98 11.78
N GLY A 341 -0.61 1.44 12.56
CA GLY A 341 -1.34 2.69 12.30
C GLY A 341 -0.46 3.93 12.19
N MET A 342 0.60 4.05 13.02
CA MET A 342 1.55 5.17 12.90
C MET A 342 2.30 5.15 11.56
N ILE A 343 2.64 3.95 11.06
CA ILE A 343 3.32 3.78 9.77
C ILE A 343 2.40 4.20 8.62
N PHE A 344 1.11 3.85 8.69
CA PHE A 344 0.12 4.28 7.68
C PHE A 344 -0.17 5.78 7.76
N ASN A 345 -0.13 6.40 8.94
CA ASN A 345 -0.20 7.85 9.07
C ASN A 345 0.99 8.52 8.35
N ALA A 346 2.21 8.03 8.60
CA ALA A 346 3.40 8.50 7.90
C ALA A 346 3.31 8.29 6.38
N GLN A 347 2.81 7.14 5.92
CA GLN A 347 2.57 6.91 4.50
C GLN A 347 1.59 7.91 3.91
N TYR A 348 0.51 8.22 4.62
CA TYR A 348 -0.50 9.17 4.17
C TYR A 348 0.08 10.59 4.01
N ASP A 349 0.84 11.06 5.00
CA ASP A 349 1.37 12.42 5.04
C ASP A 349 2.52 12.66 4.04
N HIS A 350 3.36 11.62 3.82
CA HIS A 350 4.60 11.77 3.06
C HIS A 350 4.62 11.00 1.73
N ASP A 351 3.57 10.26 1.37
CA ASP A 351 3.49 9.41 0.16
C ASP A 351 4.61 8.37 0.09
N ILE A 352 4.86 7.68 1.21
CA ILE A 352 5.99 6.76 1.36
C ILE A 352 5.74 5.43 0.65
N ASN A 353 6.74 4.95 -0.10
CA ASN A 353 6.74 3.58 -0.60
C ASN A 353 7.21 2.61 0.50
N LEU A 354 6.26 2.10 1.29
CA LEU A 354 6.54 1.24 2.44
C LEU A 354 7.31 -0.03 2.06
N SER A 355 7.11 -0.61 0.87
CA SER A 355 7.80 -1.83 0.44
C SER A 355 9.32 -1.62 0.23
N LYS A 356 9.75 -0.37 0.03
CA LYS A 356 11.16 0.02 -0.09
C LYS A 356 11.75 0.53 1.22
N THR A 357 10.92 0.83 2.21
CA THR A 357 11.29 1.50 3.46
C THR A 357 11.75 0.49 4.51
N TYR A 358 12.92 0.69 5.08
CA TYR A 358 13.37 -0.05 6.25
C TYR A 358 12.72 0.51 7.52
N PHE A 359 12.44 -0.39 8.47
CA PHE A 359 12.09 -0.03 9.83
C PHE A 359 13.09 -0.70 10.78
N ILE A 360 13.92 0.10 11.44
CA ILE A 360 14.87 -0.36 12.46
C ILE A 360 14.19 -0.23 13.83
N GLY A 361 14.06 -1.33 14.53
CA GLY A 361 13.50 -1.40 15.88
C GLY A 361 14.31 -2.35 16.77
N ASP A 362 14.17 -2.26 18.08
CA ASP A 362 14.85 -3.10 19.06
C ASP A 362 13.93 -4.15 19.71
N ASP A 363 12.65 -4.17 19.31
CA ASP A 363 11.62 -5.04 19.88
C ASP A 363 10.84 -5.79 18.78
N GLN A 364 10.34 -7.01 19.11
CA GLN A 364 9.55 -7.79 18.17
C GLN A 364 8.27 -7.08 17.72
N ARG A 365 7.74 -6.16 18.51
CA ARG A 365 6.58 -5.33 18.15
C ARG A 365 6.88 -4.39 16.98
N ASP A 366 8.12 -3.91 16.87
CA ASP A 366 8.57 -3.06 15.75
C ASP A 366 8.64 -3.88 14.47
N ILE A 367 9.21 -5.07 14.57
CA ILE A 367 9.34 -6.02 13.47
C ILE A 367 7.97 -6.46 12.95
N GLU A 368 7.04 -6.74 13.87
CA GLU A 368 5.67 -7.13 13.50
C GLU A 368 4.91 -5.96 12.87
N ALA A 369 5.01 -4.73 13.42
CA ALA A 369 4.41 -3.53 12.84
C ALA A 369 4.94 -3.29 11.41
N ALA A 370 6.26 -3.38 11.22
CA ALA A 370 6.89 -3.25 9.91
C ALA A 370 6.38 -4.30 8.92
N LYS A 371 6.32 -5.57 9.32
CA LYS A 371 5.79 -6.66 8.48
C LYS A 371 4.32 -6.45 8.12
N ARG A 372 3.48 -5.98 9.06
CA ARG A 372 2.06 -5.69 8.81
C ARG A 372 1.90 -4.56 7.81
N ALA A 373 2.75 -3.54 7.88
CA ALA A 373 2.79 -2.40 6.95
C ALA A 373 3.53 -2.69 5.63
N ASN A 374 4.01 -3.89 5.41
CA ASN A 374 4.83 -4.24 4.23
C ASN A 374 6.14 -3.45 4.13
N CYS A 375 6.73 -3.03 5.26
CA CYS A 375 8.07 -2.47 5.34
C CYS A 375 9.12 -3.59 5.46
N LYS A 376 10.39 -3.24 5.25
CA LYS A 376 11.54 -4.10 5.48
C LYS A 376 11.98 -4.00 6.94
N PRO A 377 11.72 -5.01 7.79
CA PRO A 377 12.07 -4.94 9.21
C PRO A 377 13.55 -5.21 9.42
N PHE A 378 14.14 -4.51 10.38
CA PHE A 378 15.48 -4.80 10.89
C PHE A 378 15.47 -4.73 12.41
N LEU A 379 15.85 -5.85 13.07
CA LEU A 379 15.96 -5.92 14.53
C LEU A 379 17.41 -5.57 14.92
N ILE A 380 17.59 -4.46 15.65
CA ILE A 380 18.89 -4.07 16.17
C ILE A 380 19.13 -4.71 17.54
N GLY A 381 20.28 -5.36 17.72
CA GLY A 381 20.70 -5.96 18.98
C GLY A 381 21.11 -4.92 20.01
N GLU A 382 21.12 -5.27 21.29
CA GLU A 382 21.44 -4.33 22.40
C GLU A 382 22.85 -3.72 22.27
N ASN A 383 23.83 -4.53 21.84
CA ASN A 383 25.24 -4.12 21.72
C ASN A 383 25.61 -3.55 20.34
N ASP A 384 24.70 -3.59 19.36
CA ASP A 384 24.98 -3.09 18.02
C ASP A 384 25.09 -1.56 18.03
N ARG A 385 25.97 -1.03 17.21
CA ARG A 385 26.02 0.41 16.91
C ARG A 385 25.06 0.72 15.78
N LEU A 386 24.26 1.79 15.92
CA LEU A 386 23.28 2.14 14.89
C LEU A 386 23.94 2.54 13.56
N ASP A 387 25.10 3.24 13.60
CA ASP A 387 25.83 3.63 12.39
C ASP A 387 26.36 2.42 11.58
N ASP A 388 26.78 1.34 12.25
CA ASP A 388 27.23 0.12 11.58
C ASP A 388 26.03 -0.63 10.93
N VAL A 389 24.88 -0.65 11.58
CA VAL A 389 23.64 -1.18 11.01
C VAL A 389 23.26 -0.38 9.76
N VAL A 390 23.29 0.95 9.85
CA VAL A 390 22.95 1.83 8.71
C VAL A 390 23.92 1.62 7.55
N LYS A 391 25.24 1.55 7.80
CA LYS A 391 26.23 1.23 6.74
C LYS A 391 25.89 -0.06 6.02
N THR A 392 25.59 -1.12 6.78
CA THR A 392 25.20 -2.42 6.22
C THR A 392 23.95 -2.31 5.33
N LEU A 393 22.94 -1.55 5.76
CA LEU A 393 21.69 -1.35 4.98
C LEU A 393 21.92 -0.51 3.70
N LEU A 394 22.91 0.38 3.73
CA LEU A 394 23.30 1.22 2.58
C LEU A 394 24.21 0.49 1.59
N GLY A 395 24.68 -0.72 1.90
CA GLY A 395 25.56 -1.52 1.05
C GLY A 395 27.05 -1.13 1.15
N ASN A 396 27.46 -0.54 2.27
CA ASN A 396 28.85 -0.13 2.59
C ASN A 396 29.49 -1.09 3.60
#